data_c32de30f8a690f0a3bae6141ec52c2f0
#
_entry.id   c32de30f8a690f0a3bae6141ec52c2f0
#
_cell.length_a   1.000
_cell.length_b   1.000
_cell.length_c   1.000
_cell.angle_alpha   90.00
_cell.angle_beta   90.00
_cell.angle_gamma   90.00
#
_symmetry.space_group_name_H-M   'P 1'
#
loop_
_entity.id
_entity.type
_entity.pdbx_description
1 polymer ?
#
loop_
_entity_poly.entity_id
_entity_poly.type
_entity_poly.pdbx_seq_one_letter_code
_entity_poly.pdbx_strand_id
1 'polypeptide(L)'
;MKNITNTSSLTNYTLVNDTIQLRLNFNTEIYIQNDVKLRLVKNIIERLNLTELKKVYSSFGRKPTVNPVTMLEIIIYCYSEGIFTSREIEKSCKYDLRIRYLLDGSKAPDHTTINRFRQKILELTPDILKQMVQILIEENQIDLTSIYIDGTKIEAYANRYSFVWRGSIEKWQEKLIEKIKKELGLSKNLTPDQVLQAVTTIFNQLRKYCKQKKIKFVYGKGKRKTKEQRDYELLKDWKEKLETYRKHLEIMGDYRNSYSKTDHDATFMRMKEDHMKNGQLKPAYNIQLASASGFIVGEKVSHHPSDMYTLKPFLKKLLENYQGKLEKIVADAGYESEENYVFLAENKLTSYIKPSNYEKSKTRKYKKEMEFRNNLTYDETKDQYISSDGKEFIRCKDRKRNHKSGYITTTKVYICFDWNKEGQKTKGIYIAETFQKYREESLKNIKSDQGIEERLNRSIQAEGAFSKIKSGLNYNRFHHIGKENIISEICLLSIALNLNKLTSKIENKNLEIIKYKAA
;
A
#
# COMPACT_ATOMS: atom_id res chain seq x y z
N MET A 1 -51.47 -32.45 0.29
CA MET A 1 -51.11 -32.20 1.17
C MET A 1 -50.86 -33.13 1.92
N LYS A 2 -50.49 -33.30 2.31
CA LYS A 2 -50.19 -34.02 3.04
C LYS A 2 -49.42 -33.52 3.71
N ASN A 3 -49.61 -32.82 4.19
CA ASN A 3 -49.19 -32.41 4.87
C ASN A 3 -49.31 -32.14 5.80
N ILE A 4 -49.79 -32.10 6.27
CA ILE A 4 -49.87 -31.73 7.25
C ILE A 4 -50.14 -32.56 7.93
N THR A 5 -49.93 -33.05 8.04
CA THR A 5 -50.09 -33.69 8.80
C THR A 5 -49.24 -34.23 9.21
N ASN A 6 -48.84 -34.11 9.38
CA ASN A 6 -48.32 -34.50 9.91
C ASN A 6 -48.14 -33.93 10.69
N THR A 7 -48.63 -33.80 11.15
CA THR A 7 -48.69 -33.43 11.95
C THR A 7 -49.33 -33.91 12.56
N SER A 8 -49.77 -34.43 12.54
CA SER A 8 -50.29 -34.80 13.11
C SER A 8 -50.16 -35.55 13.62
N SER A 9 -50.04 -35.64 13.76
CA SER A 9 -49.68 -35.94 14.39
C SER A 9 -48.94 -35.50 14.76
N LEU A 10 -49.03 -34.77 14.52
CA LEU A 10 -48.16 -34.26 14.62
C LEU A 10 -47.25 -34.69 14.44
N THR A 11 -47.55 -35.48 14.39
CA THR A 11 -46.44 -36.11 14.23
C THR A 11 -45.82 -35.91 13.01
N ASN A 12 -46.36 -35.64 12.23
CA ASN A 12 -45.75 -35.23 11.14
C ASN A 12 -45.55 -33.78 11.12
N TYR A 13 -44.85 -33.32 12.12
CA TYR A 13 -44.62 -31.95 12.39
C TYR A 13 -43.93 -31.22 11.24
N THR A 14 -42.94 -31.85 10.63
CA THR A 14 -42.20 -31.29 9.49
C THR A 14 -43.08 -31.10 8.27
N LEU A 15 -43.91 -32.08 7.98
CA LEU A 15 -44.85 -31.96 6.87
C LEU A 15 -45.92 -30.90 7.09
N VAL A 16 -46.36 -30.80 8.31
CA VAL A 16 -47.30 -29.75 8.71
C VAL A 16 -46.64 -28.37 8.53
N ASN A 17 -45.38 -28.23 8.95
CA ASN A 17 -44.65 -27.00 8.76
C ASN A 17 -44.48 -26.64 7.28
N ASP A 18 -44.13 -27.60 6.45
CA ASP A 18 -43.98 -27.35 5.01
C ASP A 18 -45.29 -26.92 4.36
N THR A 19 -46.41 -27.46 4.86
CA THR A 19 -47.72 -27.10 4.36
C THR A 19 -48.19 -25.73 4.85
N ILE A 20 -47.92 -25.46 6.12
CA ILE A 20 -48.28 -24.19 6.75
C ILE A 20 -47.30 -23.08 6.39
N GLN A 21 -46.07 -23.44 6.05
CA GLN A 21 -45.07 -22.50 5.66
C GLN A 21 -45.49 -21.75 4.40
N LEU A 22 -46.35 -20.84 4.58
CA LEU A 22 -46.81 -19.95 3.53
C LEU A 22 -45.60 -19.13 3.03
N ARG A 23 -45.47 -19.08 1.75
CA ARG A 23 -44.55 -18.15 1.11
C ARG A 23 -45.21 -16.77 1.11
N LEU A 24 -45.14 -16.13 2.25
CA LEU A 24 -45.59 -14.76 2.37
C LEU A 24 -44.59 -13.88 1.60
N ASN A 25 -45.06 -13.22 0.58
CA ASN A 25 -44.32 -12.22 -0.11
C ASN A 25 -44.32 -10.95 0.75
N PHE A 26 -43.35 -10.88 1.66
CA PHE A 26 -43.12 -9.64 2.40
C PHE A 26 -42.62 -8.57 1.45
N ASN A 27 -43.33 -7.48 1.36
CA ASN A 27 -42.80 -6.29 0.75
C ASN A 27 -41.75 -5.68 1.69
N THR A 28 -40.48 -6.07 1.48
CA THR A 28 -39.36 -5.58 2.28
C THR A 28 -39.17 -4.07 2.15
N GLU A 29 -39.72 -3.47 1.10
CA GLU A 29 -39.72 -2.01 0.87
C GLU A 29 -40.29 -1.24 2.08
N ILE A 30 -41.30 -1.77 2.73
CA ILE A 30 -41.97 -1.15 3.89
C ILE A 30 -40.97 -1.02 5.06
N TYR A 31 -40.09 -2.00 5.24
CA TYR A 31 -39.17 -2.04 6.38
C TYR A 31 -37.90 -1.22 6.15
N ILE A 32 -37.54 -0.93 4.87
CA ILE A 32 -36.32 -0.21 4.50
C ILE A 32 -36.63 1.16 3.88
N GLN A 33 -37.88 1.61 3.98
CA GLN A 33 -38.35 2.82 3.32
C GLN A 33 -37.46 4.06 3.53
N ASN A 34 -36.88 4.20 4.72
CA ASN A 34 -36.06 5.32 5.13
C ASN A 34 -34.56 5.02 5.11
N ASP A 35 -34.12 3.88 4.60
CA ASP A 35 -32.70 3.58 4.48
C ASP A 35 -32.09 4.29 3.26
N VAL A 36 -31.61 5.51 3.51
CA VAL A 36 -30.99 6.37 2.49
C VAL A 36 -29.75 5.70 1.88
N LYS A 37 -28.94 5.05 2.70
CA LYS A 37 -27.69 4.41 2.26
C LYS A 37 -27.95 3.29 1.27
N LEU A 38 -28.93 2.43 1.58
CA LEU A 38 -29.28 1.28 0.75
C LEU A 38 -29.77 1.71 -0.64
N ARG A 39 -30.61 2.75 -0.69
CA ARG A 39 -31.10 3.32 -1.95
C ARG A 39 -29.99 3.99 -2.73
N LEU A 40 -29.09 4.66 -2.03
CA LEU A 40 -27.95 5.33 -2.62
C LEU A 40 -26.97 4.35 -3.28
N VAL A 41 -26.73 3.17 -2.67
CA VAL A 41 -25.92 2.10 -3.27
C VAL A 41 -26.49 1.71 -4.63
N LYS A 42 -27.81 1.42 -4.71
CA LYS A 42 -28.44 1.05 -5.98
C LYS A 42 -28.32 2.18 -7.00
N ASN A 43 -28.64 3.39 -6.61
CA ASN A 43 -28.61 4.55 -7.51
C ASN A 43 -27.21 4.83 -8.08
N ILE A 44 -26.16 4.74 -7.26
CA ILE A 44 -24.80 4.93 -7.73
C ILE A 44 -24.40 3.79 -8.68
N ILE A 45 -24.68 2.54 -8.33
CA ILE A 45 -24.28 1.39 -9.13
C ILE A 45 -25.00 1.34 -10.47
N GLU A 46 -26.26 1.77 -10.54
CA GLU A 46 -27.01 1.88 -11.80
C GLU A 46 -26.38 2.91 -12.76
N ARG A 47 -25.68 3.91 -12.24
CA ARG A 47 -25.00 4.96 -13.03
C ARG A 47 -23.61 4.54 -13.51
N LEU A 48 -23.04 3.46 -12.98
CA LEU A 48 -21.71 2.98 -13.39
C LEU A 48 -21.78 2.22 -14.71
N ASN A 49 -20.73 2.34 -15.50
CA ASN A 49 -20.53 1.46 -16.64
C ASN A 49 -19.98 0.10 -16.17
N LEU A 50 -20.88 -0.85 -16.04
CA LEU A 50 -20.57 -2.20 -15.55
C LEU A 50 -20.48 -3.24 -16.69
N THR A 51 -20.16 -2.82 -17.90
CA THR A 51 -20.06 -3.71 -19.07
C THR A 51 -19.05 -4.83 -18.83
N GLU A 52 -17.89 -4.52 -18.28
CA GLU A 52 -16.86 -5.52 -17.98
C GLU A 52 -17.27 -6.40 -16.78
N LEU A 53 -17.94 -5.85 -15.78
CA LEU A 53 -18.47 -6.63 -14.66
C LEU A 53 -19.46 -7.70 -15.13
N LYS A 54 -20.29 -7.39 -16.13
CA LYS A 54 -21.27 -8.35 -16.68
C LYS A 54 -20.59 -9.51 -17.39
N LYS A 55 -19.35 -9.32 -17.88
CA LYS A 55 -18.56 -10.37 -18.56
C LYS A 55 -17.80 -11.29 -17.59
N VAL A 56 -17.79 -10.99 -16.31
CA VAL A 56 -17.06 -11.75 -15.26
C VAL A 56 -17.50 -13.21 -15.18
N TYR A 57 -18.73 -13.50 -15.58
CA TYR A 57 -19.23 -14.87 -15.70
C TYR A 57 -19.47 -15.25 -17.15
N SER A 58 -19.18 -16.52 -17.46
CA SER A 58 -19.47 -17.08 -18.78
C SER A 58 -20.97 -17.04 -19.09
N SER A 59 -21.28 -16.79 -20.36
CA SER A 59 -22.66 -16.90 -20.87
C SER A 59 -23.12 -18.35 -20.98
N PHE A 60 -22.21 -19.31 -20.90
CA PHE A 60 -22.47 -20.73 -20.98
C PHE A 60 -22.35 -21.40 -19.61
N GLY A 61 -23.11 -22.46 -19.42
CA GLY A 61 -23.08 -23.28 -18.22
C GLY A 61 -24.06 -22.80 -17.14
N ARG A 62 -23.78 -23.16 -15.89
CA ARG A 62 -24.68 -22.87 -14.76
C ARG A 62 -24.68 -21.37 -14.45
N LYS A 63 -25.86 -20.78 -14.39
CA LYS A 63 -26.02 -19.38 -13.99
C LYS A 63 -25.52 -19.15 -12.57
N PRO A 64 -24.90 -17.97 -12.30
CA PRO A 64 -24.49 -17.62 -10.96
C PRO A 64 -25.70 -17.51 -10.02
N THR A 65 -25.49 -17.79 -8.75
CA THR A 65 -26.54 -17.75 -7.72
C THR A 65 -27.10 -16.33 -7.55
N VAL A 66 -26.26 -15.33 -7.72
CA VAL A 66 -26.59 -13.91 -7.62
C VAL A 66 -26.02 -13.20 -8.82
N ASN A 67 -26.74 -12.24 -9.36
CA ASN A 67 -26.28 -11.38 -10.46
C ASN A 67 -24.98 -10.63 -10.04
N PRO A 68 -23.99 -10.49 -10.93
CA PRO A 68 -22.74 -9.76 -10.62
C PRO A 68 -22.95 -8.34 -10.10
N VAL A 69 -23.95 -7.61 -10.61
CA VAL A 69 -24.28 -6.24 -10.18
C VAL A 69 -24.80 -6.26 -8.74
N THR A 70 -25.76 -7.12 -8.46
CA THR A 70 -26.30 -7.31 -7.08
C THR A 70 -25.22 -7.80 -6.11
N MET A 71 -24.28 -8.65 -6.55
CA MET A 71 -23.17 -9.06 -5.71
C MET A 71 -22.24 -7.88 -5.37
N LEU A 72 -22.02 -6.99 -6.31
CA LEU A 72 -21.24 -5.76 -6.07
C LEU A 72 -21.97 -4.83 -5.10
N GLU A 73 -23.28 -4.63 -5.27
CA GLU A 73 -24.13 -3.85 -4.33
C GLU A 73 -23.99 -4.37 -2.91
N ILE A 74 -24.13 -5.68 -2.73
CA ILE A 74 -24.04 -6.33 -1.43
C ILE A 74 -22.66 -6.12 -0.80
N ILE A 75 -21.58 -6.29 -1.57
CA ILE A 75 -20.22 -6.12 -1.05
C ILE A 75 -19.98 -4.67 -0.63
N ILE A 76 -20.34 -3.71 -1.47
CA ILE A 76 -20.18 -2.28 -1.15
C ILE A 76 -21.01 -1.90 0.08
N TYR A 77 -22.25 -2.35 0.15
CA TYR A 77 -23.10 -2.11 1.30
C TYR A 77 -22.52 -2.71 2.59
N CYS A 78 -22.08 -3.97 2.54
CA CYS A 78 -21.44 -4.63 3.68
C CYS A 78 -20.17 -3.90 4.14
N TYR A 79 -19.32 -3.48 3.21
CA TYR A 79 -18.13 -2.69 3.54
C TYR A 79 -18.47 -1.35 4.21
N SER A 80 -19.57 -0.71 3.80
CA SER A 80 -20.05 0.53 4.43
C SER A 80 -20.55 0.34 5.86
N GLU A 81 -20.97 -0.90 6.20
CA GLU A 81 -21.39 -1.30 7.53
C GLU A 81 -20.27 -1.94 8.38
N GLY A 82 -19.03 -1.97 7.86
CA GLY A 82 -17.90 -2.57 8.57
C GLY A 82 -17.88 -4.10 8.50
N ILE A 83 -18.57 -4.71 7.56
CA ILE A 83 -18.63 -6.15 7.35
C ILE A 83 -17.72 -6.53 6.19
N PHE A 84 -16.55 -7.14 6.48
CA PHE A 84 -15.50 -7.33 5.49
C PHE A 84 -15.27 -8.78 5.08
N THR A 85 -15.45 -9.73 6.00
CA THR A 85 -15.15 -11.13 5.72
C THR A 85 -16.26 -11.80 4.91
N SER A 86 -15.88 -12.69 3.99
CA SER A 86 -16.89 -13.40 3.17
C SER A 86 -17.88 -14.20 3.98
N ARG A 87 -17.48 -14.71 5.18
CA ARG A 87 -18.38 -15.45 6.08
C ARG A 87 -19.38 -14.53 6.78
N GLU A 88 -18.97 -13.35 7.18
CA GLU A 88 -19.87 -12.36 7.77
C GLU A 88 -20.84 -11.84 6.71
N ILE A 89 -20.37 -11.58 5.48
CA ILE A 89 -21.25 -11.19 4.37
C ILE A 89 -22.26 -12.31 4.07
N GLU A 90 -21.85 -13.57 4.02
CA GLU A 90 -22.77 -14.71 3.88
C GLU A 90 -23.83 -14.72 5.00
N LYS A 91 -23.39 -14.51 6.25
CA LYS A 91 -24.32 -14.45 7.40
C LYS A 91 -25.30 -13.29 7.23
N SER A 92 -24.84 -12.14 6.83
CA SER A 92 -25.69 -10.96 6.60
C SER A 92 -26.67 -11.19 5.44
N CYS A 93 -26.25 -11.85 4.37
CA CYS A 93 -27.15 -12.24 3.27
C CYS A 93 -28.29 -13.16 3.73
N LYS A 94 -28.09 -13.91 4.79
CA LYS A 94 -29.12 -14.82 5.32
C LYS A 94 -30.11 -14.13 6.28
N TYR A 95 -29.64 -13.16 7.05
CA TYR A 95 -30.39 -12.68 8.23
C TYR A 95 -30.67 -11.17 8.24
N ASP A 96 -29.97 -10.34 7.44
CA ASP A 96 -30.19 -8.89 7.37
C ASP A 96 -31.26 -8.59 6.31
N LEU A 97 -32.33 -7.93 6.70
CA LEU A 97 -33.45 -7.56 5.82
C LEU A 97 -33.02 -6.60 4.71
N ARG A 98 -32.04 -5.72 4.97
CA ARG A 98 -31.52 -4.75 4.01
C ARG A 98 -30.81 -5.46 2.86
N ILE A 99 -30.02 -6.47 3.19
CA ILE A 99 -29.31 -7.28 2.19
C ILE A 99 -30.27 -8.24 1.49
N ARG A 100 -31.29 -8.74 2.20
CA ARG A 100 -32.35 -9.54 1.60
C ARG A 100 -33.14 -8.74 0.56
N TYR A 101 -33.33 -7.45 0.78
CA TYR A 101 -33.91 -6.56 -0.21
C TYR A 101 -33.03 -6.43 -1.47
N LEU A 102 -31.71 -6.26 -1.32
CA LEU A 102 -30.80 -6.25 -2.47
C LEU A 102 -30.81 -7.57 -3.23
N LEU A 103 -30.93 -8.69 -2.54
CA LEU A 103 -31.01 -10.02 -3.15
C LEU A 103 -32.27 -10.24 -3.99
N ASP A 104 -33.31 -9.48 -3.77
CA ASP A 104 -34.58 -9.53 -4.51
C ASP A 104 -35.07 -10.96 -4.76
N GLY A 105 -35.25 -11.72 -3.72
CA GLY A 105 -35.67 -13.10 -3.78
C GLY A 105 -34.59 -14.12 -4.18
N SER A 106 -33.41 -13.67 -4.58
CA SER A 106 -32.30 -14.56 -4.89
C SER A 106 -31.81 -15.31 -3.65
N LYS A 107 -31.29 -16.51 -3.86
CA LYS A 107 -30.70 -17.30 -2.79
C LYS A 107 -29.44 -16.61 -2.27
N ALA A 108 -29.29 -16.56 -0.95
CA ALA A 108 -28.09 -16.03 -0.31
C ALA A 108 -26.82 -16.77 -0.82
N PRO A 109 -25.79 -16.06 -1.30
CA PRO A 109 -24.55 -16.65 -1.73
C PRO A 109 -23.75 -17.18 -0.53
N ASP A 110 -23.02 -18.26 -0.75
CA ASP A 110 -22.05 -18.75 0.25
C ASP A 110 -20.74 -17.94 0.19
N HIS A 111 -19.96 -18.04 1.27
CA HIS A 111 -18.70 -17.32 1.40
C HIS A 111 -17.68 -17.68 0.30
N THR A 112 -17.74 -18.88 -0.26
CA THR A 112 -16.85 -19.30 -1.35
C THR A 112 -17.22 -18.57 -2.65
N THR A 113 -18.52 -18.44 -2.92
CA THR A 113 -19.04 -17.69 -4.07
C THR A 113 -18.68 -16.22 -3.96
N ILE A 114 -18.84 -15.61 -2.78
CA ILE A 114 -18.45 -14.22 -2.52
C ILE A 114 -16.95 -14.03 -2.76
N ASN A 115 -16.14 -14.95 -2.23
CA ASN A 115 -14.68 -14.84 -2.40
C ASN A 115 -14.24 -15.03 -3.85
N ARG A 116 -14.85 -15.97 -4.58
CA ARG A 116 -14.58 -16.17 -6.01
C ARG A 116 -14.99 -14.95 -6.84
N PHE A 117 -16.09 -14.30 -6.49
CA PHE A 117 -16.49 -13.06 -7.14
C PHE A 117 -15.46 -11.97 -6.92
N ARG A 118 -14.99 -11.77 -5.68
CA ARG A 118 -13.92 -10.79 -5.37
C ARG A 118 -12.68 -11.03 -6.23
N GLN A 119 -12.23 -12.29 -6.37
CA GLN A 119 -11.07 -12.61 -7.21
C GLN A 119 -11.28 -12.25 -8.68
N LYS A 120 -12.50 -12.28 -9.15
CA LYS A 120 -12.82 -11.95 -10.55
C LYS A 120 -12.91 -10.45 -10.82
N ILE A 121 -13.14 -9.63 -9.82
CA ILE A 121 -13.31 -8.18 -9.96
C ILE A 121 -12.06 -7.38 -9.56
N LEU A 122 -10.92 -8.03 -9.27
CA LEU A 122 -9.72 -7.35 -8.77
C LEU A 122 -9.31 -6.18 -9.66
N GLU A 123 -9.25 -6.39 -10.96
CA GLU A 123 -8.82 -5.40 -11.93
C GLU A 123 -9.88 -4.32 -12.19
N LEU A 124 -11.13 -4.58 -11.85
CA LEU A 124 -12.25 -3.67 -12.10
C LEU A 124 -12.45 -2.66 -10.97
N THR A 125 -12.06 -2.99 -9.75
CA THR A 125 -12.35 -2.15 -8.58
C THR A 125 -11.71 -0.76 -8.63
N PRO A 126 -10.48 -0.56 -9.18
CA PRO A 126 -9.94 0.78 -9.33
C PRO A 126 -10.75 1.65 -10.31
N ASP A 127 -11.27 1.04 -11.37
CA ASP A 127 -12.11 1.77 -12.35
C ASP A 127 -13.48 2.09 -11.75
N ILE A 128 -14.08 1.19 -11.00
CA ILE A 128 -15.34 1.45 -10.26
C ILE A 128 -15.18 2.63 -9.31
N LEU A 129 -14.08 2.72 -8.57
CA LEU A 129 -13.78 3.87 -7.71
C LEU A 129 -13.65 5.16 -8.54
N LYS A 130 -12.94 5.11 -9.67
CA LYS A 130 -12.77 6.25 -10.57
C LYS A 130 -14.11 6.74 -11.12
N GLN A 131 -14.96 5.84 -11.57
CA GLN A 131 -16.30 6.18 -12.07
C GLN A 131 -17.16 6.80 -10.98
N MET A 132 -17.15 6.25 -9.75
CA MET A 132 -17.86 6.84 -8.62
C MET A 132 -17.39 8.27 -8.33
N VAL A 133 -16.07 8.50 -8.34
CA VAL A 133 -15.53 9.85 -8.15
C VAL A 133 -15.96 10.78 -9.28
N GLN A 134 -16.03 10.31 -10.52
CA GLN A 134 -16.51 11.11 -11.65
C GLN A 134 -17.98 11.50 -11.46
N ILE A 135 -18.85 10.59 -11.02
CA ILE A 135 -20.24 10.89 -10.68
C ILE A 135 -20.31 11.97 -9.60
N LEU A 136 -19.48 11.87 -8.56
CA LEU A 136 -19.46 12.85 -7.47
C LEU A 136 -18.95 14.24 -7.93
N ILE A 137 -18.08 14.28 -8.93
CA ILE A 137 -17.66 15.56 -9.56
C ILE A 137 -18.82 16.17 -10.35
N GLU A 138 -19.52 15.37 -11.13
CA GLU A 138 -20.68 15.80 -11.92
C GLU A 138 -21.82 16.33 -11.04
N GLU A 139 -22.00 15.72 -9.87
CA GLU A 139 -22.94 16.15 -8.84
C GLU A 139 -22.45 17.34 -7.99
N ASN A 140 -21.34 17.97 -8.37
CA ASN A 140 -20.72 19.06 -7.62
C ASN A 140 -20.45 18.73 -6.14
N GLN A 141 -20.10 17.48 -5.83
CA GLN A 141 -19.74 17.04 -4.48
C GLN A 141 -18.23 17.11 -4.25
N ILE A 142 -17.42 17.07 -5.31
CA ILE A 142 -15.96 17.06 -5.27
C ILE A 142 -15.40 18.21 -6.11
N ASP A 143 -14.51 18.98 -5.50
CA ASP A 143 -13.61 19.92 -6.16
C ASP A 143 -12.19 19.34 -6.10
N LEU A 144 -11.57 19.08 -7.25
CA LEU A 144 -10.24 18.49 -7.38
C LEU A 144 -9.11 19.53 -7.39
N THR A 145 -9.40 20.80 -7.24
CA THR A 145 -8.39 21.87 -7.24
C THR A 145 -7.32 21.62 -6.19
N SER A 146 -7.71 21.19 -4.98
CA SER A 146 -6.80 20.86 -3.89
C SER A 146 -6.91 19.38 -3.52
N ILE A 147 -5.79 18.66 -3.62
CA ILE A 147 -5.70 17.25 -3.26
C ILE A 147 -4.87 17.09 -1.98
N TYR A 148 -5.46 16.43 -1.01
CA TYR A 148 -4.84 16.12 0.29
C TYR A 148 -4.37 14.69 0.31
N ILE A 149 -3.04 14.50 0.44
CA ILE A 149 -2.42 13.18 0.42
C ILE A 149 -1.88 12.85 1.80
N ASP A 150 -2.20 11.66 2.27
CA ASP A 150 -1.62 11.09 3.49
C ASP A 150 -1.45 9.59 3.35
N GLY A 151 -0.57 9.02 4.17
CA GLY A 151 -0.22 7.61 4.17
C GLY A 151 -0.36 6.95 5.53
N THR A 152 -0.78 5.68 5.49
CA THR A 152 -0.80 4.85 6.70
C THR A 152 -0.35 3.43 6.41
N LYS A 153 0.16 2.78 7.43
CA LYS A 153 0.52 1.37 7.38
C LYS A 153 -0.60 0.53 7.96
N ILE A 154 -1.03 -0.48 7.19
CA ILE A 154 -2.04 -1.45 7.63
C ILE A 154 -1.41 -2.83 7.63
N GLU A 155 -1.64 -3.59 8.70
CA GLU A 155 -1.08 -4.93 8.88
C GLU A 155 -1.58 -5.90 7.80
N ALA A 156 -0.68 -6.67 7.20
CA ALA A 156 -1.01 -7.69 6.22
C ALA A 156 -1.61 -8.94 6.89
N TYR A 157 -2.40 -9.69 6.13
CA TYR A 157 -2.88 -11.01 6.56
C TYR A 157 -1.76 -12.05 6.41
N ALA A 158 -0.71 -11.90 7.22
CA ALA A 158 0.50 -12.70 7.15
C ALA A 158 1.02 -13.08 8.54
N ASN A 159 1.83 -14.14 8.59
CA ASN A 159 2.47 -14.57 9.82
C ASN A 159 3.59 -13.60 10.20
N ARG A 160 3.54 -13.07 11.41
CA ARG A 160 4.49 -12.07 11.94
C ARG A 160 5.91 -12.63 12.09
N TYR A 161 6.09 -13.92 12.16
CA TYR A 161 7.38 -14.58 12.39
C TYR A 161 7.97 -15.20 11.12
N SER A 162 7.31 -15.09 9.98
CA SER A 162 7.77 -15.64 8.70
C SER A 162 8.58 -14.65 7.87
N PHE A 163 9.49 -13.92 8.49
CA PHE A 163 10.29 -12.89 7.83
C PHE A 163 11.50 -13.44 7.09
N VAL A 164 11.85 -12.79 5.99
CA VAL A 164 13.09 -12.95 5.24
C VAL A 164 13.74 -11.57 5.12
N TRP A 165 14.98 -11.43 5.57
CA TRP A 165 15.74 -10.19 5.55
C TRP A 165 16.82 -10.21 4.48
N ARG A 166 16.87 -9.16 3.64
CA ARG A 166 17.88 -9.00 2.60
C ARG A 166 19.30 -9.14 3.15
N GLY A 167 19.64 -8.35 4.14
CA GLY A 167 20.99 -8.36 4.70
C GLY A 167 21.43 -9.71 5.28
N SER A 168 20.48 -10.54 5.76
CA SER A 168 20.81 -11.90 6.19
C SER A 168 21.07 -12.82 5.00
N ILE A 169 20.25 -12.70 3.94
CA ILE A 169 20.42 -13.51 2.73
C ILE A 169 21.72 -13.16 2.03
N GLU A 170 22.02 -11.90 1.85
CA GLU A 170 23.26 -11.43 1.22
C GLU A 170 24.48 -11.91 2.00
N LYS A 171 24.47 -11.78 3.33
CA LYS A 171 25.57 -12.26 4.19
C LYS A 171 25.77 -13.78 4.12
N TRP A 172 24.68 -14.55 4.07
CA TRP A 172 24.79 -16.01 3.96
C TRP A 172 25.19 -16.45 2.56
N GLN A 173 24.71 -15.77 1.52
CA GLN A 173 25.11 -16.01 0.15
C GLN A 173 26.60 -15.73 -0.05
N GLU A 174 27.11 -14.62 0.45
CA GLU A 174 28.51 -14.23 0.37
C GLU A 174 29.41 -15.29 1.03
N LYS A 175 29.11 -15.67 2.28
CA LYS A 175 29.86 -16.72 2.99
C LYS A 175 29.84 -18.06 2.25
N LEU A 176 28.71 -18.43 1.67
CA LEU A 176 28.61 -19.69 0.92
C LEU A 176 29.42 -19.62 -0.37
N ILE A 177 29.37 -18.50 -1.08
CA ILE A 177 30.13 -18.26 -2.31
C ILE A 177 31.65 -18.30 -2.03
N GLU A 178 32.11 -17.67 -0.96
CA GLU A 178 33.54 -17.72 -0.56
C GLU A 178 33.98 -19.14 -0.30
N LYS A 179 33.16 -19.93 0.44
CA LYS A 179 33.44 -21.33 0.69
C LYS A 179 33.53 -22.15 -0.59
N ILE A 180 32.55 -21.97 -1.51
CA ILE A 180 32.50 -22.68 -2.78
C ILE A 180 33.72 -22.33 -3.64
N LYS A 181 34.07 -21.04 -3.73
CA LYS A 181 35.24 -20.56 -4.50
C LYS A 181 36.54 -21.23 -3.97
N LYS A 182 36.68 -21.34 -2.65
CA LYS A 182 37.82 -21.94 -2.03
C LYS A 182 37.88 -23.45 -2.29
N GLU A 183 36.78 -24.18 -2.14
CA GLU A 183 36.75 -25.65 -2.26
C GLU A 183 36.83 -26.10 -3.73
N LEU A 184 36.28 -25.35 -4.66
CA LEU A 184 36.31 -25.66 -6.10
C LEU A 184 37.44 -24.97 -6.86
N GLY A 185 38.27 -24.16 -6.21
CA GLY A 185 39.36 -23.43 -6.85
C GLY A 185 38.89 -22.42 -7.87
N LEU A 186 37.74 -21.80 -7.67
CA LEU A 186 37.14 -20.83 -8.62
C LEU A 186 37.77 -19.44 -8.47
N SER A 187 37.78 -18.68 -9.56
CA SER A 187 38.23 -17.28 -9.54
C SER A 187 37.45 -16.43 -8.55
N LYS A 188 38.16 -15.51 -7.87
CA LYS A 188 37.57 -14.58 -6.90
C LYS A 188 36.56 -13.61 -7.53
N ASN A 189 36.72 -13.30 -8.81
CA ASN A 189 35.93 -12.28 -9.51
C ASN A 189 34.58 -12.78 -10.05
N LEU A 190 34.24 -14.06 -9.84
CA LEU A 190 32.96 -14.59 -10.31
C LEU A 190 31.77 -14.00 -9.56
N THR A 191 30.74 -13.66 -10.31
CA THR A 191 29.44 -13.21 -9.75
C THR A 191 28.69 -14.37 -9.10
N PRO A 192 27.71 -14.10 -8.24
CA PRO A 192 26.86 -15.15 -7.62
C PRO A 192 26.22 -16.10 -8.65
N ASP A 193 25.75 -15.58 -9.77
CA ASP A 193 25.12 -16.38 -10.82
C ASP A 193 26.14 -17.26 -11.55
N GLN A 194 27.34 -16.76 -11.80
CA GLN A 194 28.43 -17.54 -12.39
C GLN A 194 28.86 -18.69 -11.45
N VAL A 195 28.88 -18.44 -10.14
CA VAL A 195 29.18 -19.49 -9.16
C VAL A 195 28.06 -20.55 -9.13
N LEU A 196 26.81 -20.15 -9.17
CA LEU A 196 25.68 -21.08 -9.26
C LEU A 196 25.75 -21.93 -10.55
N GLN A 197 26.10 -21.32 -11.67
CA GLN A 197 26.26 -22.01 -12.93
C GLN A 197 27.41 -23.04 -12.87
N ALA A 198 28.55 -22.67 -12.29
CA ALA A 198 29.69 -23.58 -12.10
C ALA A 198 29.30 -24.78 -11.21
N VAL A 199 28.68 -24.53 -10.06
CA VAL A 199 28.20 -25.59 -9.16
C VAL A 199 27.19 -26.50 -9.88
N THR A 200 26.28 -25.93 -10.65
CA THR A 200 25.27 -26.70 -11.39
C THR A 200 25.90 -27.57 -12.46
N THR A 201 26.92 -27.08 -13.14
CA THR A 201 27.66 -27.85 -14.18
C THR A 201 28.39 -29.03 -13.54
N ILE A 202 29.15 -28.78 -12.48
CA ILE A 202 29.91 -29.83 -11.77
C ILE A 202 28.94 -30.85 -11.16
N PHE A 203 27.84 -30.40 -10.56
CA PHE A 203 26.81 -31.30 -10.03
C PHE A 203 26.22 -32.22 -11.11
N ASN A 204 25.92 -31.68 -12.28
CA ASN A 204 25.36 -32.45 -13.39
C ASN A 204 26.36 -33.44 -13.96
N GLN A 205 27.66 -33.10 -14.00
CA GLN A 205 28.72 -34.00 -14.41
C GLN A 205 28.85 -35.16 -13.41
N LEU A 206 28.91 -34.85 -12.11
CA LEU A 206 28.99 -35.88 -11.07
C LEU A 206 27.73 -36.76 -11.06
N ARG A 207 26.57 -36.22 -11.27
CA ARG A 207 25.32 -36.96 -11.39
C ARG A 207 25.34 -37.96 -12.57
N LYS A 208 25.88 -37.54 -13.72
CA LYS A 208 26.07 -38.44 -14.89
C LYS A 208 27.07 -39.55 -14.56
N TYR A 209 28.20 -39.20 -13.94
CA TYR A 209 29.21 -40.16 -13.53
C TYR A 209 28.67 -41.21 -12.55
N CYS A 210 27.95 -40.78 -11.52
CA CYS A 210 27.34 -41.70 -10.54
C CYS A 210 26.32 -42.63 -11.20
N LYS A 211 25.57 -42.19 -12.20
CA LYS A 211 24.65 -43.03 -12.98
C LYS A 211 25.40 -44.04 -13.84
N GLN A 212 26.44 -43.63 -14.55
CA GLN A 212 27.25 -44.51 -15.41
C GLN A 212 27.95 -45.60 -14.60
N LYS A 213 28.48 -45.22 -13.46
CA LYS A 213 29.18 -46.16 -12.54
C LYS A 213 28.21 -46.94 -11.66
N LYS A 214 26.88 -46.74 -11.80
CA LYS A 214 25.84 -47.41 -10.99
C LYS A 214 26.12 -47.34 -9.47
N ILE A 215 26.65 -46.21 -9.00
CA ILE A 215 26.98 -46.00 -7.57
C ILE A 215 25.71 -46.05 -6.74
N LYS A 216 25.64 -47.00 -5.80
CA LYS A 216 24.50 -47.12 -4.90
C LYS A 216 24.67 -46.18 -3.71
N PHE A 217 23.76 -45.24 -3.56
CA PHE A 217 23.72 -44.33 -2.43
C PHE A 217 23.13 -45.02 -1.21
N VAL A 218 23.75 -44.78 -0.07
CA VAL A 218 23.32 -45.33 1.24
C VAL A 218 22.81 -44.20 2.11
N TYR A 219 21.72 -44.47 2.81
CA TYR A 219 21.06 -43.50 3.69
C TYR A 219 20.85 -44.13 5.09
N GLY A 220 20.80 -43.29 6.10
CA GLY A 220 20.52 -43.67 7.49
C GLY A 220 21.75 -43.56 8.39
N LYS A 221 21.48 -43.60 9.71
CA LYS A 221 22.53 -43.49 10.73
C LYS A 221 23.47 -44.69 10.69
N GLY A 222 24.77 -44.43 10.89
CA GLY A 222 25.80 -45.49 10.97
C GLY A 222 26.28 -46.06 9.64
N LYS A 223 25.66 -45.67 8.50
CA LYS A 223 26.12 -46.12 7.18
C LYS A 223 27.23 -45.25 6.63
N ARG A 224 28.34 -45.87 6.19
CA ARG A 224 29.47 -45.14 5.60
C ARG A 224 29.18 -44.78 4.16
N LYS A 225 29.08 -43.48 3.87
CA LYS A 225 28.90 -42.93 2.52
C LYS A 225 30.22 -42.99 1.75
N THR A 226 30.15 -43.26 0.43
CA THR A 226 31.30 -43.14 -0.47
C THR A 226 31.69 -41.66 -0.63
N LYS A 227 32.85 -41.40 -1.21
CA LYS A 227 33.31 -40.03 -1.48
C LYS A 227 32.37 -39.32 -2.46
N GLU A 228 32.04 -40.03 -3.53
CA GLU A 228 31.16 -39.53 -4.59
C GLU A 228 29.78 -39.16 -4.04
N GLN A 229 29.23 -39.93 -3.13
CA GLN A 229 27.96 -39.61 -2.50
C GLN A 229 28.06 -38.35 -1.64
N ARG A 230 29.15 -38.18 -0.90
CA ARG A 230 29.35 -36.97 -0.07
C ARG A 230 29.50 -35.74 -0.93
N ASP A 231 30.27 -35.81 -2.01
CA ASP A 231 30.48 -34.70 -2.93
C ASP A 231 29.18 -34.37 -3.66
N TYR A 232 28.40 -35.39 -4.03
CA TYR A 232 27.07 -35.21 -4.66
C TYR A 232 26.10 -34.50 -3.71
N GLU A 233 26.02 -34.92 -2.46
CA GLU A 233 25.13 -34.30 -1.47
C GLU A 233 25.57 -32.87 -1.15
N LEU A 234 26.87 -32.61 -1.08
CA LEU A 234 27.44 -31.30 -0.84
C LEU A 234 27.12 -30.31 -2.00
N LEU A 235 27.39 -30.71 -3.24
CA LEU A 235 27.09 -29.90 -4.42
C LEU A 235 25.59 -29.67 -4.56
N LYS A 236 24.76 -30.65 -4.23
CA LYS A 236 23.30 -30.51 -4.21
C LYS A 236 22.86 -29.46 -3.19
N ASP A 237 23.37 -29.54 -1.97
CA ASP A 237 23.06 -28.58 -0.89
C ASP A 237 23.48 -27.16 -1.26
N TRP A 238 24.65 -26.97 -1.86
CA TRP A 238 25.11 -25.67 -2.32
C TRP A 238 24.23 -25.11 -3.43
N LYS A 239 23.89 -25.93 -4.40
CA LYS A 239 22.99 -25.53 -5.49
C LYS A 239 21.63 -25.09 -4.96
N GLU A 240 20.99 -25.91 -4.11
CA GLU A 240 19.67 -25.62 -3.55
C GLU A 240 19.68 -24.34 -2.70
N LYS A 241 20.74 -24.11 -1.94
CA LYS A 241 20.91 -22.89 -1.14
C LYS A 241 21.08 -21.66 -2.01
N LEU A 242 21.96 -21.71 -3.02
CA LEU A 242 22.17 -20.58 -3.93
C LEU A 242 20.90 -20.25 -4.72
N GLU A 243 20.17 -21.26 -5.22
CA GLU A 243 18.87 -21.06 -5.89
C GLU A 243 17.85 -20.45 -4.94
N THR A 244 17.83 -20.88 -3.68
CA THR A 244 16.94 -20.33 -2.65
C THR A 244 17.27 -18.88 -2.35
N TYR A 245 18.54 -18.52 -2.18
CA TYR A 245 18.96 -17.14 -1.95
C TYR A 245 18.63 -16.24 -3.14
N ARG A 246 18.84 -16.73 -4.36
CA ARG A 246 18.47 -15.99 -5.57
C ARG A 246 16.96 -15.71 -5.61
N LYS A 247 16.13 -16.72 -5.36
CA LYS A 247 14.67 -16.53 -5.29
C LYS A 247 14.26 -15.51 -4.24
N HIS A 248 14.88 -15.54 -3.06
CA HIS A 248 14.58 -14.56 -2.02
C HIS A 248 14.92 -13.14 -2.45
N LEU A 249 16.05 -12.93 -3.14
CA LEU A 249 16.45 -11.63 -3.65
C LEU A 249 15.56 -11.16 -4.81
N GLU A 250 15.15 -12.07 -5.70
CA GLU A 250 14.20 -11.79 -6.79
C GLU A 250 12.84 -11.31 -6.25
N ILE A 251 12.28 -11.99 -5.24
CA ILE A 251 11.03 -11.60 -4.59
C ILE A 251 11.14 -10.20 -3.95
N MET A 252 12.28 -9.88 -3.35
CA MET A 252 12.49 -8.56 -2.74
C MET A 252 12.72 -7.44 -3.76
N GLY A 253 13.18 -7.76 -4.97
CA GLY A 253 13.55 -6.76 -5.97
C GLY A 253 14.58 -5.77 -5.41
N ASP A 254 14.72 -4.58 -6.01
CA ASP A 254 15.77 -3.64 -5.61
C ASP A 254 15.43 -2.78 -4.39
N TYR A 255 14.16 -2.67 -4.06
CA TYR A 255 13.67 -1.65 -3.12
C TYR A 255 13.32 -2.17 -1.74
N ARG A 256 13.05 -3.46 -1.58
CA ARG A 256 12.63 -4.04 -0.30
C ARG A 256 13.78 -4.63 0.47
N ASN A 257 13.79 -4.40 1.78
CA ASN A 257 14.76 -4.99 2.70
C ASN A 257 14.26 -6.29 3.35
N SER A 258 12.99 -6.62 3.16
CA SER A 258 12.35 -7.79 3.75
C SER A 258 11.05 -8.15 3.04
N TYR A 259 10.59 -9.36 3.24
CA TYR A 259 9.24 -9.81 2.89
C TYR A 259 8.77 -10.94 3.82
N SER A 260 7.47 -11.25 3.80
CA SER A 260 6.89 -12.37 4.55
C SER A 260 6.74 -13.60 3.66
N LYS A 261 7.10 -14.80 4.19
CA LYS A 261 6.93 -16.07 3.45
C LYS A 261 5.46 -16.43 3.20
N THR A 262 4.55 -15.88 3.98
CA THR A 262 3.12 -16.16 3.86
C THR A 262 2.39 -15.13 3.01
N ASP A 263 3.00 -13.95 2.78
CA ASP A 263 2.55 -12.93 1.85
C ASP A 263 3.78 -12.28 1.23
N HIS A 264 4.15 -12.71 0.03
CA HIS A 264 5.37 -12.25 -0.63
C HIS A 264 5.38 -10.77 -0.95
N ASP A 265 4.22 -10.13 -1.01
CA ASP A 265 4.08 -8.72 -1.30
C ASP A 265 4.17 -7.84 -0.06
N ALA A 266 3.92 -8.40 1.13
CA ALA A 266 4.02 -7.67 2.37
C ALA A 266 5.48 -7.42 2.78
N THR A 267 5.76 -6.20 3.24
CA THR A 267 7.08 -5.81 3.74
C THR A 267 7.01 -5.59 5.25
N PHE A 268 8.05 -5.95 5.99
CA PHE A 268 8.11 -5.69 7.43
C PHE A 268 8.35 -4.21 7.70
N MET A 269 7.41 -3.58 8.38
CA MET A 269 7.40 -2.13 8.66
C MET A 269 7.13 -1.87 10.14
N ARG A 270 7.66 -0.75 10.65
CA ARG A 270 7.25 -0.23 11.97
C ARG A 270 5.88 0.39 11.84
N MET A 271 4.95 -0.06 12.68
CA MET A 271 3.58 0.49 12.73
C MET A 271 3.54 1.78 13.58
N LYS A 272 2.58 2.67 13.29
CA LYS A 272 2.35 3.88 14.11
C LYS A 272 1.82 3.49 15.49
N GLU A 273 0.96 2.49 15.54
CA GLU A 273 0.31 1.99 16.75
C GLU A 273 1.18 0.98 17.51
N ASP A 274 2.45 1.26 17.65
CA ASP A 274 3.34 0.49 18.52
C ASP A 274 3.20 0.97 19.97
N HIS A 275 2.12 0.55 20.63
CA HIS A 275 1.81 0.94 22.00
C HIS A 275 2.90 0.53 22.99
N MET A 276 3.59 -0.56 22.72
CA MET A 276 4.69 -1.05 23.57
C MET A 276 6.00 -0.32 23.32
N LYS A 277 6.08 0.50 22.27
CA LYS A 277 7.28 1.25 21.85
C LYS A 277 8.55 0.38 21.75
N ASN A 278 8.38 -0.91 21.52
CA ASN A 278 9.49 -1.87 21.42
C ASN A 278 10.08 -1.94 20.01
N GLY A 279 9.56 -1.17 19.09
CA GLY A 279 10.01 -1.12 17.70
C GLY A 279 9.70 -2.37 16.88
N GLN A 280 8.76 -3.19 17.33
CA GLN A 280 8.38 -4.42 16.64
C GLN A 280 7.94 -4.13 15.20
N LEU A 281 8.52 -4.86 14.28
CA LEU A 281 8.16 -4.82 12.88
C LEU A 281 7.05 -5.83 12.61
N LYS A 282 6.06 -5.42 11.82
CA LYS A 282 4.97 -6.29 11.36
C LYS A 282 4.94 -6.32 9.83
N PRO A 283 4.53 -7.45 9.21
CA PRO A 283 4.26 -7.47 7.79
C PRO A 283 3.09 -6.53 7.48
N ALA A 284 3.29 -5.61 6.57
CA ALA A 284 2.34 -4.54 6.31
C ALA A 284 2.47 -4.01 4.87
N TYR A 285 1.45 -3.26 4.48
CA TYR A 285 1.44 -2.43 3.28
C TYR A 285 1.37 -0.95 3.69
N ASN A 286 2.04 -0.10 2.91
CA ASN A 286 1.94 1.34 3.03
C ASN A 286 0.87 1.83 2.06
N ILE A 287 -0.24 2.30 2.61
CA ILE A 287 -1.42 2.73 1.87
C ILE A 287 -1.40 4.25 1.79
N GLN A 288 -1.49 4.76 0.58
CA GLN A 288 -1.64 6.18 0.31
C GLN A 288 -3.07 6.45 -0.13
N LEU A 289 -3.69 7.47 0.43
CA LEU A 289 -5.00 7.94 0.00
C LEU A 289 -4.91 9.41 -0.42
N ALA A 290 -5.64 9.74 -1.47
CA ALA A 290 -5.87 11.10 -1.91
C ALA A 290 -7.31 11.47 -1.60
N SER A 291 -7.49 12.59 -0.92
CA SER A 291 -8.80 13.10 -0.54
C SER A 291 -9.05 14.47 -1.15
N ALA A 292 -10.29 14.74 -1.54
CA ALA A 292 -10.76 16.05 -1.99
C ALA A 292 -12.22 16.26 -1.52
N SER A 293 -12.55 17.42 -1.00
CA SER A 293 -13.89 17.75 -0.45
C SER A 293 -14.39 16.73 0.59
N GLY A 294 -13.47 16.00 1.25
CA GLY A 294 -13.77 14.97 2.24
C GLY A 294 -14.13 13.59 1.66
N PHE A 295 -14.00 13.40 0.34
CA PHE A 295 -14.13 12.12 -0.35
C PHE A 295 -12.76 11.57 -0.73
N ILE A 296 -12.63 10.25 -0.82
CA ILE A 296 -11.42 9.59 -1.30
C ILE A 296 -11.49 9.56 -2.83
N VAL A 297 -10.52 10.20 -3.47
CA VAL A 297 -10.45 10.32 -4.93
C VAL A 297 -9.40 9.41 -5.58
N GLY A 298 -8.58 8.78 -4.78
CA GLY A 298 -7.59 7.84 -5.28
C GLY A 298 -6.86 7.10 -4.18
N GLU A 299 -6.21 6.02 -4.56
CA GLU A 299 -5.46 5.14 -3.68
C GLU A 299 -4.16 4.66 -4.32
N LYS A 300 -3.18 4.31 -3.49
CA LYS A 300 -1.95 3.65 -3.91
C LYS A 300 -1.46 2.71 -2.82
N VAL A 301 -1.26 1.45 -3.18
CA VAL A 301 -0.65 0.43 -2.31
C VAL A 301 0.84 0.34 -2.62
N SER A 302 1.68 0.50 -1.61
CA SER A 302 3.13 0.44 -1.75
C SER A 302 3.76 -0.61 -0.83
N HIS A 303 4.79 -1.27 -1.34
CA HIS A 303 5.69 -2.11 -0.54
C HIS A 303 6.74 -1.30 0.24
N HIS A 304 6.90 -0.02 -0.11
CA HIS A 304 7.95 0.82 0.45
C HIS A 304 7.49 1.41 1.79
N PRO A 305 8.27 1.28 2.86
CA PRO A 305 7.90 1.77 4.18
C PRO A 305 7.98 3.30 4.33
N SER A 306 8.56 4.01 3.37
CA SER A 306 8.70 5.47 3.38
C SER A 306 7.78 6.11 2.34
N ASP A 307 7.09 7.17 2.73
CA ASP A 307 6.13 7.89 1.90
C ASP A 307 6.80 8.71 0.80
N MET A 308 8.04 9.11 1.00
CA MET A 308 8.85 9.88 0.05
C MET A 308 8.88 9.27 -1.36
N TYR A 309 8.93 7.94 -1.45
CA TYR A 309 8.99 7.22 -2.73
C TYR A 309 7.61 6.90 -3.33
N THR A 310 6.54 7.21 -2.61
CA THR A 310 5.18 6.86 -3.04
C THR A 310 4.49 7.99 -3.77
N LEU A 311 4.86 9.25 -3.54
CA LEU A 311 4.15 10.43 -4.04
C LEU A 311 4.18 10.52 -5.57
N LYS A 312 5.35 10.52 -6.18
CA LYS A 312 5.49 10.66 -7.64
C LYS A 312 4.70 9.59 -8.42
N PRO A 313 4.81 8.28 -8.12
CA PRO A 313 4.02 7.28 -8.82
C PRO A 313 2.52 7.33 -8.48
N PHE A 314 2.14 7.92 -7.36
CA PHE A 314 0.74 8.14 -7.02
C PHE A 314 0.15 9.32 -7.79
N LEU A 315 0.87 10.43 -7.84
CA LEU A 315 0.47 11.62 -8.60
C LEU A 315 0.33 11.32 -10.10
N LYS A 316 1.22 10.48 -10.67
CA LYS A 316 1.05 10.04 -12.07
C LYS A 316 -0.31 9.40 -12.29
N LYS A 317 -0.72 8.46 -11.43
CA LYS A 317 -2.03 7.81 -11.50
C LYS A 317 -3.18 8.82 -11.38
N LEU A 318 -3.06 9.80 -10.49
CA LEU A 318 -4.09 10.83 -10.31
C LEU A 318 -4.18 11.77 -11.52
N LEU A 319 -3.05 12.18 -12.08
CA LEU A 319 -3.01 13.02 -13.28
C LEU A 319 -3.58 12.30 -14.51
N GLU A 320 -3.32 11.00 -14.65
CA GLU A 320 -3.91 10.17 -15.70
C GLU A 320 -5.44 10.05 -15.56
N ASN A 321 -5.92 9.98 -14.32
CA ASN A 321 -7.35 9.85 -14.05
C ASN A 321 -8.11 11.17 -14.19
N TYR A 322 -7.51 12.31 -13.84
CA TYR A 322 -8.17 13.60 -13.65
C TYR A 322 -7.42 14.74 -14.35
N GLN A 323 -7.04 14.55 -15.60
CA GLN A 323 -6.23 15.49 -16.39
C GLN A 323 -6.76 16.94 -16.32
N GLY A 324 -5.85 17.87 -16.00
CA GLY A 324 -6.13 19.29 -16.00
C GLY A 324 -7.02 19.80 -14.84
N LYS A 325 -7.39 18.94 -13.89
CA LYS A 325 -8.26 19.33 -12.77
C LYS A 325 -7.51 19.55 -11.46
N LEU A 326 -6.27 19.09 -11.36
CA LEU A 326 -5.45 19.22 -10.17
C LEU A 326 -4.58 20.47 -10.25
N GLU A 327 -4.56 21.25 -9.18
CA GLU A 327 -3.72 22.45 -9.10
C GLU A 327 -2.80 22.42 -7.87
N LYS A 328 -3.28 21.96 -6.73
CA LYS A 328 -2.59 22.03 -5.45
C LYS A 328 -2.43 20.65 -4.83
N ILE A 329 -1.23 20.35 -4.37
CA ILE A 329 -0.94 19.11 -3.66
C ILE A 329 -0.49 19.43 -2.24
N VAL A 330 -1.27 18.95 -1.29
CA VAL A 330 -1.08 19.17 0.14
C VAL A 330 -0.69 17.85 0.80
N ALA A 331 0.52 17.79 1.34
CA ALA A 331 1.03 16.58 1.98
C ALA A 331 1.92 16.90 3.19
N ASP A 332 2.21 15.88 4.00
CA ASP A 332 3.03 16.07 5.18
C ASP A 332 4.53 16.02 4.85
N ALA A 333 5.35 16.19 5.89
CA ALA A 333 6.80 16.22 5.77
C ALA A 333 7.44 14.87 5.34
N GLY A 334 6.69 13.76 5.43
CA GLY A 334 7.15 12.44 5.00
C GLY A 334 7.33 12.32 3.49
N TYR A 335 6.70 13.20 2.73
CA TYR A 335 6.76 13.24 1.27
C TYR A 335 7.84 14.16 0.71
N GLU A 336 8.54 14.90 1.58
CA GLU A 336 9.55 15.86 1.14
C GLU A 336 10.73 15.19 0.45
N SER A 337 10.96 15.51 -0.82
CA SER A 337 12.16 15.14 -1.57
C SER A 337 12.35 16.05 -2.78
N GLU A 338 13.59 16.16 -3.27
CA GLU A 338 13.90 16.93 -4.49
C GLU A 338 13.12 16.39 -5.69
N GLU A 339 13.12 15.06 -5.88
CA GLU A 339 12.41 14.42 -6.98
C GLU A 339 10.90 14.72 -6.97
N ASN A 340 10.27 14.73 -5.79
CA ASN A 340 8.86 15.06 -5.67
C ASN A 340 8.57 16.53 -5.97
N TYR A 341 9.39 17.44 -5.49
CA TYR A 341 9.26 18.87 -5.80
C TYR A 341 9.42 19.16 -7.29
N VAL A 342 10.46 18.58 -7.91
CA VAL A 342 10.68 18.74 -9.36
C VAL A 342 9.50 18.19 -10.15
N PHE A 343 9.00 17.01 -9.77
CA PHE A 343 7.84 16.42 -10.42
C PHE A 343 6.58 17.30 -10.31
N LEU A 344 6.36 17.92 -9.16
CA LEU A 344 5.24 18.87 -8.98
C LEU A 344 5.40 20.09 -9.91
N ALA A 345 6.59 20.66 -9.95
CA ALA A 345 6.89 21.83 -10.79
C ALA A 345 6.74 21.51 -12.29
N GLU A 346 7.24 20.38 -12.75
CA GLU A 346 7.12 19.92 -14.14
C GLU A 346 5.66 19.75 -14.58
N ASN A 347 4.79 19.36 -13.64
CA ASN A 347 3.37 19.19 -13.90
C ASN A 347 2.53 20.43 -13.54
N LYS A 348 3.16 21.58 -13.25
CA LYS A 348 2.51 22.84 -12.88
C LYS A 348 1.61 22.73 -11.65
N LEU A 349 1.96 21.86 -10.71
CA LEU A 349 1.24 21.66 -9.47
C LEU A 349 1.86 22.48 -8.35
N THR A 350 1.06 23.25 -7.64
CA THR A 350 1.53 24.04 -6.49
C THR A 350 1.75 23.14 -5.29
N SER A 351 2.97 23.20 -4.74
CA SER A 351 3.37 22.40 -3.59
C SER A 351 2.97 23.06 -2.27
N TYR A 352 2.27 22.30 -1.44
CA TYR A 352 2.00 22.59 -0.03
C TYR A 352 2.55 21.46 0.86
N ILE A 353 3.76 20.99 0.55
CA ILE A 353 4.45 19.97 1.35
C ILE A 353 5.17 20.64 2.50
N LYS A 354 4.90 20.19 3.73
CA LYS A 354 5.56 20.71 4.92
C LYS A 354 7.03 20.29 4.96
N PRO A 355 8.00 21.22 5.04
CA PRO A 355 9.41 20.86 5.19
C PRO A 355 9.69 20.04 6.46
N SER A 356 10.55 19.04 6.34
CA SER A 356 10.85 18.10 7.44
C SER A 356 11.47 18.77 8.69
N ASN A 357 12.13 19.91 8.51
CA ASN A 357 12.70 20.69 9.60
C ASN A 357 11.81 21.84 10.07
N TYR A 358 10.57 21.97 9.56
CA TYR A 358 9.69 23.12 9.84
C TYR A 358 9.49 23.39 11.32
N GLU A 359 9.18 22.36 12.11
CA GLU A 359 9.00 22.54 13.57
C GLU A 359 10.32 22.75 14.29
N LYS A 360 11.37 22.03 13.87
CA LYS A 360 12.70 22.16 14.47
C LYS A 360 13.28 23.54 14.24
N SER A 361 13.08 24.14 13.06
CA SER A 361 13.59 25.47 12.73
C SER A 361 13.05 26.60 13.61
N LYS A 362 11.93 26.36 14.31
CA LYS A 362 11.36 27.32 15.26
C LYS A 362 12.08 27.33 16.61
N THR A 363 12.80 26.26 16.94
CA THR A 363 13.42 26.10 18.25
C THR A 363 14.65 26.99 18.42
N ARG A 364 14.88 27.48 19.65
CA ARG A 364 16.06 28.28 19.99
C ARG A 364 17.37 27.53 19.73
N LYS A 365 17.37 26.20 19.96
CA LYS A 365 18.53 25.35 19.72
C LYS A 365 18.90 25.35 18.26
N TYR A 366 17.95 25.10 17.35
CA TYR A 366 18.19 25.08 15.91
C TYR A 366 18.72 26.42 15.39
N LYS A 367 18.15 27.54 15.87
CA LYS A 367 18.57 28.89 15.46
C LYS A 367 19.99 29.25 15.87
N LYS A 368 20.53 28.59 16.90
CA LYS A 368 21.89 28.80 17.39
C LYS A 368 22.91 27.85 16.78
N GLU A 369 22.45 26.82 16.06
CA GLU A 369 23.33 25.77 15.55
C GLU A 369 23.94 26.22 14.23
N MET A 370 25.23 26.54 14.26
CA MET A 370 26.00 27.12 13.15
C MET A 370 26.20 26.17 11.96
N GLU A 371 25.82 24.92 12.11
CA GLU A 371 25.99 23.89 11.08
C GLU A 371 24.87 23.91 10.02
N PHE A 372 23.76 24.57 10.31
CA PHE A 372 22.63 24.61 9.40
C PHE A 372 22.75 25.79 8.44
N ARG A 373 22.58 25.51 7.13
CA ARG A 373 22.61 26.52 6.08
C ARG A 373 21.79 27.78 6.43
N ASN A 374 20.64 27.61 7.03
CA ASN A 374 19.74 28.72 7.36
C ASN A 374 20.32 29.72 8.38
N ASN A 375 21.42 29.35 9.05
CA ASN A 375 22.12 30.14 10.04
C ASN A 375 23.46 30.66 9.53
N LEU A 376 23.75 30.42 8.23
CA LEU A 376 24.99 30.86 7.57
C LEU A 376 24.66 32.00 6.60
N THR A 377 25.55 32.95 6.49
CA THR A 377 25.50 34.01 5.48
C THR A 377 26.22 33.57 4.21
N TYR A 378 25.59 33.72 3.08
CA TYR A 378 26.19 33.39 1.79
C TYR A 378 26.87 34.62 1.20
N ASP A 379 28.12 34.46 0.83
CA ASP A 379 28.93 35.46 0.10
C ASP A 379 28.97 35.05 -1.39
N GLU A 380 28.23 35.79 -2.22
CA GLU A 380 28.16 35.54 -3.65
C GLU A 380 29.48 35.80 -4.37
N THR A 381 30.30 36.73 -3.86
CA THR A 381 31.53 37.12 -4.53
C THR A 381 32.61 36.04 -4.45
N LYS A 382 32.61 35.26 -3.38
CA LYS A 382 33.58 34.18 -3.14
C LYS A 382 32.98 32.79 -3.25
N ASP A 383 31.69 32.68 -3.53
CA ASP A 383 30.91 31.40 -3.48
C ASP A 383 31.22 30.60 -2.21
N GLN A 384 31.02 31.23 -1.04
CA GLN A 384 31.28 30.61 0.26
C GLN A 384 30.18 30.95 1.27
N TYR A 385 30.06 30.13 2.32
CA TYR A 385 29.18 30.39 3.45
C TYR A 385 29.99 30.80 4.67
N ILE A 386 29.50 31.77 5.42
CA ILE A 386 30.12 32.28 6.63
C ILE A 386 29.21 32.06 7.79
N SER A 387 29.73 31.48 8.88
CA SER A 387 28.98 31.31 10.13
C SER A 387 29.02 32.57 10.99
N SER A 388 28.14 32.65 11.98
CA SER A 388 28.05 33.81 12.92
C SER A 388 29.31 34.02 13.76
N ASP A 389 30.18 33.01 13.88
CA ASP A 389 31.48 33.07 14.55
C ASP A 389 32.65 33.31 13.57
N GLY A 390 32.36 33.64 12.31
CA GLY A 390 33.34 34.03 11.29
C GLY A 390 34.01 32.87 10.58
N LYS A 391 33.57 31.62 10.77
CA LYS A 391 34.14 30.47 10.07
C LYS A 391 33.65 30.37 8.63
N GLU A 392 34.57 30.16 7.71
CA GLU A 392 34.32 30.11 6.26
C GLU A 392 34.14 28.67 5.80
N PHE A 393 33.09 28.41 5.05
CA PHE A 393 32.86 27.17 4.32
C PHE A 393 33.11 27.40 2.86
N ILE A 394 34.25 26.92 2.38
CA ILE A 394 34.78 27.18 1.03
C ILE A 394 34.21 26.16 0.06
N ARG A 395 33.88 26.62 -1.14
CA ARG A 395 33.36 25.80 -2.24
C ARG A 395 34.34 24.73 -2.65
N CYS A 396 33.85 23.49 -2.71
CA CYS A 396 34.57 22.32 -3.19
C CYS A 396 33.90 21.73 -4.44
N LYS A 397 34.35 20.55 -4.85
CA LYS A 397 33.83 19.83 -6.01
C LYS A 397 32.38 19.35 -5.76
N ASP A 398 31.52 19.46 -6.78
CA ASP A 398 30.15 18.97 -6.72
C ASP A 398 30.07 17.46 -6.54
N ARG A 399 29.05 17.03 -5.77
CA ARG A 399 28.75 15.64 -5.58
C ARG A 399 27.44 15.29 -6.29
N LYS A 400 27.52 14.34 -7.21
CA LYS A 400 26.33 13.73 -7.84
C LYS A 400 25.99 12.43 -7.13
N ARG A 401 24.71 12.24 -6.86
CA ARG A 401 24.17 11.02 -6.27
C ARG A 401 23.06 10.47 -7.15
N ASN A 402 23.22 9.25 -7.63
CA ASN A 402 22.17 8.49 -8.30
C ASN A 402 21.29 7.84 -7.25
N HIS A 403 19.99 8.09 -7.31
CA HIS A 403 18.99 7.44 -6.51
C HIS A 403 18.51 6.16 -7.20
N LYS A 404 17.98 5.22 -6.44
CA LYS A 404 17.40 3.98 -6.99
C LYS A 404 16.23 4.24 -7.96
N SER A 405 15.58 5.39 -7.86
CA SER A 405 14.53 5.83 -8.79
C SER A 405 15.07 6.27 -10.17
N GLY A 406 16.39 6.31 -10.35
CA GLY A 406 17.04 6.88 -11.53
C GLY A 406 17.19 8.40 -11.48
N TYR A 407 16.68 9.07 -10.45
CA TYR A 407 16.85 10.50 -10.26
C TYR A 407 18.28 10.83 -9.82
N ILE A 408 18.84 11.93 -10.35
CA ILE A 408 20.20 12.36 -10.03
C ILE A 408 20.14 13.69 -9.29
N THR A 409 20.53 13.67 -8.01
CA THR A 409 20.71 14.88 -7.22
C THR A 409 22.12 15.42 -7.40
N THR A 410 22.26 16.70 -7.73
CA THR A 410 23.53 17.42 -7.73
C THR A 410 23.62 18.29 -6.48
N THR A 411 24.68 18.11 -5.72
CA THR A 411 24.87 18.78 -4.43
C THR A 411 26.18 19.54 -4.45
N LYS A 412 26.13 20.83 -4.18
CA LYS A 412 27.32 21.65 -3.93
C LYS A 412 27.87 21.33 -2.55
N VAL A 413 29.18 21.17 -2.47
CA VAL A 413 29.88 20.84 -1.22
C VAL A 413 30.71 22.01 -0.81
N TYR A 414 30.54 22.45 0.44
CA TYR A 414 31.34 23.49 1.06
C TYR A 414 31.98 22.92 2.31
N ILE A 415 33.29 23.17 2.52
CA ILE A 415 34.04 22.62 3.64
C ILE A 415 34.70 23.74 4.43
N CYS A 416 34.48 23.72 5.73
CA CYS A 416 35.26 24.51 6.70
C CYS A 416 36.44 23.64 7.17
N PHE A 417 37.64 24.10 6.97
CA PHE A 417 38.89 23.41 7.32
C PHE A 417 39.37 23.74 8.74
N ASP A 418 38.82 24.76 9.35
CA ASP A 418 39.13 25.20 10.71
C ASP A 418 37.91 25.06 11.66
N TRP A 419 37.32 23.88 11.64
CA TRP A 419 36.10 23.66 12.44
C TRP A 419 36.37 23.56 13.94
N ASN A 420 37.38 22.82 14.35
CA ASN A 420 37.89 22.66 15.72
C ASN A 420 36.79 22.46 16.80
N LYS A 421 35.75 21.69 16.51
CA LYS A 421 34.62 21.43 17.39
C LYS A 421 34.40 19.93 17.51
N GLU A 422 34.13 19.45 18.73
CA GLU A 422 33.85 18.03 18.98
C GLU A 422 34.93 17.07 18.47
N GLY A 423 36.21 17.52 18.42
CA GLY A 423 37.33 16.70 17.92
C GLY A 423 37.42 16.60 16.39
N GLN A 424 36.54 17.28 15.64
CA GLN A 424 36.58 17.32 14.19
C GLN A 424 37.38 18.53 13.72
N LYS A 425 38.38 18.32 12.86
CA LYS A 425 39.17 19.39 12.25
C LYS A 425 38.45 20.06 11.08
N THR A 426 37.56 19.33 10.42
CA THR A 426 36.85 19.81 9.24
C THR A 426 35.37 19.56 9.34
N LYS A 427 34.56 20.43 8.75
CA LYS A 427 33.09 20.27 8.64
C LYS A 427 32.61 20.55 7.24
N GLY A 428 31.81 19.65 6.68
CA GLY A 428 31.20 19.83 5.36
C GLY A 428 29.71 20.16 5.46
N ILE A 429 29.24 21.10 4.65
CA ILE A 429 27.84 21.33 4.39
C ILE A 429 27.52 20.96 2.93
N TYR A 430 26.33 20.43 2.73
CA TYR A 430 25.89 19.89 1.45
C TYR A 430 24.62 20.61 1.01
N ILE A 431 24.67 21.27 -0.15
CA ILE A 431 23.58 22.12 -0.60
C ILE A 431 23.11 21.67 -1.98
N ALA A 432 21.93 21.11 -2.04
CA ALA A 432 21.21 20.83 -3.27
C ALA A 432 20.36 22.06 -3.62
N GLU A 433 20.82 22.90 -4.55
CA GLU A 433 20.17 24.18 -4.86
C GLU A 433 18.75 23.99 -5.36
N THR A 434 18.54 23.04 -6.27
CA THR A 434 17.21 22.70 -6.79
C THR A 434 16.24 22.34 -5.66
N PHE A 435 16.69 21.49 -4.73
CA PHE A 435 15.89 21.12 -3.56
C PHE A 435 15.56 22.33 -2.68
N GLN A 436 16.55 23.21 -2.44
CA GLN A 436 16.35 24.39 -1.61
C GLN A 436 15.38 25.38 -2.24
N LYS A 437 15.51 25.63 -3.53
CA LYS A 437 14.62 26.52 -4.28
C LYS A 437 13.15 26.10 -4.09
N TYR A 438 12.82 24.87 -4.44
CA TYR A 438 11.44 24.38 -4.35
C TYR A 438 10.95 24.22 -2.90
N ARG A 439 11.84 23.89 -2.00
CA ARG A 439 11.56 23.85 -0.56
C ARG A 439 11.18 25.22 -0.01
N GLU A 440 11.90 26.25 -0.37
CA GLU A 440 11.64 27.63 0.02
C GLU A 440 10.32 28.13 -0.58
N GLU A 441 10.03 27.76 -1.84
CA GLU A 441 8.76 28.03 -2.49
C GLU A 441 7.60 27.33 -1.75
N SER A 442 7.72 26.03 -1.46
CA SER A 442 6.73 25.28 -0.68
C SER A 442 6.57 25.87 0.73
N LEU A 443 7.67 26.28 1.36
CA LEU A 443 7.64 26.95 2.67
C LEU A 443 6.88 28.30 2.63
N LYS A 444 7.05 29.06 1.55
CA LYS A 444 6.31 30.30 1.34
C LYS A 444 4.82 30.00 1.17
N ASN A 445 4.49 28.99 0.37
CA ASN A 445 3.10 28.60 0.14
C ASN A 445 2.40 28.18 1.45
N ILE A 446 3.01 27.30 2.26
CA ILE A 446 2.39 26.85 3.52
C ILE A 446 2.29 27.93 4.60
N LYS A 447 3.01 29.04 4.47
CA LYS A 447 2.93 30.17 5.40
C LYS A 447 1.91 31.23 4.96
N SER A 448 1.43 31.20 3.73
CA SER A 448 0.37 32.09 3.26
C SER A 448 -0.95 31.77 3.97
N ASP A 449 -1.90 32.70 3.98
CA ASP A 449 -3.22 32.50 4.55
C ASP A 449 -3.90 31.28 3.92
N GLN A 450 -3.81 31.15 2.58
CA GLN A 450 -4.28 29.98 1.87
C GLN A 450 -3.57 28.70 2.34
N GLY A 451 -2.25 28.74 2.55
CA GLY A 451 -1.49 27.59 3.02
C GLY A 451 -1.83 27.16 4.45
N ILE A 452 -2.25 28.09 5.30
CA ILE A 452 -2.77 27.79 6.64
C ILE A 452 -4.08 27.04 6.52
N GLU A 453 -4.98 27.49 5.65
CA GLU A 453 -6.27 26.85 5.39
C GLU A 453 -6.09 25.46 4.77
N GLU A 454 -5.20 25.31 3.77
CA GLU A 454 -4.92 24.02 3.13
C GLU A 454 -4.32 23.00 4.14
N ARG A 455 -3.49 23.43 5.07
CA ARG A 455 -2.95 22.54 6.11
C ARG A 455 -4.02 22.10 7.11
N LEU A 456 -4.95 22.99 7.47
CA LEU A 456 -6.10 22.64 8.29
C LEU A 456 -6.98 21.61 7.59
N ASN A 457 -7.29 21.86 6.32
CA ASN A 457 -8.07 20.93 5.48
C ASN A 457 -7.39 19.55 5.35
N ARG A 458 -6.05 19.50 5.23
CA ARG A 458 -5.33 18.23 5.20
C ARG A 458 -5.56 17.42 6.49
N SER A 459 -5.44 18.06 7.63
CA SER A 459 -5.66 17.38 8.91
C SER A 459 -7.07 16.82 9.01
N ILE A 460 -8.06 17.59 8.59
CA ILE A 460 -9.46 17.17 8.68
C ILE A 460 -9.79 16.09 7.64
N GLN A 461 -9.36 16.25 6.40
CA GLN A 461 -9.79 15.40 5.28
C GLN A 461 -8.95 14.12 5.18
N ALA A 462 -7.63 14.23 5.20
CA ALA A 462 -6.76 13.09 5.01
C ALA A 462 -6.62 12.24 6.28
N GLU A 463 -6.32 12.86 7.42
CA GLU A 463 -6.24 12.14 8.69
C GLU A 463 -7.62 11.62 9.12
N GLY A 464 -8.69 12.38 8.85
CA GLY A 464 -10.07 11.98 9.09
C GLY A 464 -10.49 10.74 8.28
N ALA A 465 -9.99 10.56 7.06
CA ALA A 465 -10.24 9.36 6.27
C ALA A 465 -9.64 8.11 6.94
N PHE A 466 -8.39 8.19 7.39
CA PHE A 466 -7.75 7.08 8.08
C PHE A 466 -8.32 6.80 9.47
N SER A 467 -8.79 7.82 10.17
CA SER A 467 -9.50 7.65 11.43
C SER A 467 -10.79 6.85 11.23
N LYS A 468 -11.55 7.14 10.18
CA LYS A 468 -12.75 6.39 9.85
C LYS A 468 -12.45 4.93 9.50
N ILE A 469 -11.35 4.67 8.78
CA ILE A 469 -10.91 3.31 8.46
C ILE A 469 -10.55 2.56 9.74
N LYS A 470 -9.64 3.10 10.54
CA LYS A 470 -9.06 2.38 11.67
C LYS A 470 -9.97 2.34 12.90
N SER A 471 -10.53 3.48 13.27
CA SER A 471 -11.36 3.60 14.48
C SER A 471 -12.84 3.41 14.17
N GLY A 472 -13.33 4.01 13.08
CA GLY A 472 -14.76 3.95 12.74
C GLY A 472 -15.18 2.58 12.26
N LEU A 473 -14.42 1.96 11.36
CA LEU A 473 -14.72 0.64 10.82
C LEU A 473 -13.87 -0.48 11.46
N ASN A 474 -13.00 -0.16 12.41
CA ASN A 474 -12.08 -1.10 13.07
C ASN A 474 -11.21 -1.89 12.08
N TYR A 475 -10.85 -1.28 10.94
CA TYR A 475 -10.09 -1.91 9.88
C TYR A 475 -8.58 -1.74 10.09
N ASN A 476 -7.98 -2.59 10.93
CA ASN A 476 -6.58 -2.50 11.33
C ASN A 476 -5.69 -3.53 10.63
N ARG A 477 -6.28 -4.50 9.95
CA ARG A 477 -5.60 -5.60 9.28
C ARG A 477 -6.35 -6.01 8.03
N PHE A 478 -5.63 -6.31 6.95
CA PHE A 478 -6.20 -6.85 5.72
C PHE A 478 -6.77 -8.26 5.91
N HIS A 479 -7.72 -8.62 5.06
CA HIS A 479 -8.38 -9.93 5.08
C HIS A 479 -7.89 -10.86 3.96
N HIS A 480 -7.13 -10.33 2.99
CA HIS A 480 -6.59 -11.06 1.85
C HIS A 480 -5.06 -10.94 1.79
N ILE A 481 -4.46 -11.76 0.90
CA ILE A 481 -3.02 -11.86 0.67
C ILE A 481 -2.74 -11.42 -0.76
N GLY A 482 -1.61 -10.74 -0.96
CA GLY A 482 -1.11 -10.31 -2.27
C GLY A 482 -1.62 -8.93 -2.67
N LYS A 483 -0.74 -8.17 -3.30
CA LYS A 483 -0.92 -6.74 -3.57
C LYS A 483 -2.18 -6.40 -4.35
N GLU A 484 -2.56 -7.21 -5.34
CA GLU A 484 -3.75 -6.94 -6.17
C GLU A 484 -5.04 -7.09 -5.36
N ASN A 485 -5.11 -8.11 -4.50
CA ASN A 485 -6.21 -8.26 -3.55
C ASN A 485 -6.30 -7.06 -2.61
N ILE A 486 -5.16 -6.57 -2.13
CA ILE A 486 -5.10 -5.41 -1.23
C ILE A 486 -5.54 -4.13 -1.95
N ILE A 487 -5.16 -3.94 -3.22
CA ILE A 487 -5.63 -2.81 -4.04
C ILE A 487 -7.16 -2.85 -4.14
N SER A 488 -7.72 -4.01 -4.52
CA SER A 488 -9.17 -4.18 -4.62
C SER A 488 -9.88 -3.93 -3.28
N GLU A 489 -9.31 -4.42 -2.19
CA GLU A 489 -9.86 -4.25 -0.84
C GLU A 489 -9.88 -2.78 -0.42
N ILE A 490 -8.82 -2.02 -0.73
CA ILE A 490 -8.76 -0.57 -0.46
C ILE A 490 -9.70 0.22 -1.39
N CYS A 491 -9.86 -0.17 -2.66
CA CYS A 491 -10.83 0.45 -3.55
C CYS A 491 -12.26 0.27 -3.04
N LEU A 492 -12.65 -0.95 -2.66
CA LEU A 492 -13.97 -1.23 -2.09
C LEU A 492 -14.22 -0.46 -0.79
N LEU A 493 -13.20 -0.38 0.06
CA LEU A 493 -13.26 0.40 1.29
C LEU A 493 -13.40 1.90 1.02
N SER A 494 -12.70 2.42 0.02
CA SER A 494 -12.79 3.83 -0.41
C SER A 494 -14.19 4.16 -0.97
N ILE A 495 -14.75 3.27 -1.77
CA ILE A 495 -16.13 3.38 -2.28
C ILE A 495 -17.13 3.41 -1.11
N ALA A 496 -16.97 2.50 -0.15
CA ALA A 496 -17.84 2.42 1.03
C ALA A 496 -17.75 3.69 1.91
N LEU A 497 -16.56 4.23 2.10
CA LEU A 497 -16.38 5.48 2.84
C LEU A 497 -16.96 6.69 2.11
N ASN A 498 -16.82 6.75 0.80
CA ASN A 498 -17.44 7.78 -0.02
C ASN A 498 -18.97 7.70 0.06
N LEU A 499 -19.52 6.49 0.02
CA LEU A 499 -20.94 6.24 0.22
C LEU A 499 -21.40 6.74 1.59
N ASN A 500 -20.70 6.36 2.67
CA ASN A 500 -21.02 6.82 4.02
C ASN A 500 -20.96 8.35 4.16
N LYS A 501 -19.99 8.98 3.51
CA LYS A 501 -19.88 10.43 3.48
C LYS A 501 -21.06 11.08 2.75
N LEU A 502 -21.44 10.53 1.60
CA LEU A 502 -22.54 11.05 0.81
C LEU A 502 -23.89 10.85 1.53
N THR A 503 -24.09 9.67 2.13
CA THR A 503 -25.26 9.39 2.99
C THR A 503 -25.39 10.44 4.09
N SER A 504 -24.31 10.69 4.84
CA SER A 504 -24.32 11.68 5.91
C SER A 504 -24.60 13.11 5.41
N LYS A 505 -24.17 13.46 4.19
CA LYS A 505 -24.48 14.76 3.59
C LYS A 505 -25.96 14.87 3.25
N ILE A 506 -26.55 13.82 2.71
CA ILE A 506 -27.98 13.77 2.36
C ILE A 506 -28.84 13.86 3.61
N GLU A 507 -28.55 13.06 4.62
CA GLU A 507 -29.30 13.02 5.88
C GLU A 507 -29.23 14.37 6.62
N ASN A 508 -28.08 15.04 6.57
CA ASN A 508 -27.92 16.36 7.17
C ASN A 508 -28.37 17.50 6.25
N LYS A 509 -28.88 17.21 5.06
CA LYS A 509 -29.32 18.17 4.06
C LYS A 509 -28.22 19.18 3.67
N ASN A 510 -26.98 18.75 3.67
CA ASN A 510 -25.80 19.58 3.36
C ASN A 510 -25.08 19.01 2.14
N LEU A 511 -25.54 19.37 0.95
CA LEU A 511 -24.99 18.94 -0.33
C LEU A 511 -23.95 19.91 -0.90
N GLU A 512 -23.57 20.95 -0.18
CA GLU A 512 -22.54 21.89 -0.61
C GLU A 512 -21.12 21.28 -0.46
N ILE A 513 -20.19 21.77 -1.26
CA ILE A 513 -18.77 21.41 -1.12
C ILE A 513 -18.26 21.92 0.22
N ILE A 514 -17.77 21.02 1.04
CA ILE A 514 -17.25 21.37 2.36
C ILE A 514 -15.83 21.90 2.21
N LYS A 515 -15.66 23.20 2.51
CA LYS A 515 -14.36 23.84 2.68
C LYS A 515 -14.29 24.38 4.10
N TYR A 516 -13.32 23.87 4.86
CA TYR A 516 -13.08 24.34 6.22
C TYR A 516 -12.20 25.58 6.17
N LYS A 517 -12.66 26.69 6.74
CA LYS A 517 -11.90 27.93 6.86
C LYS A 517 -11.20 27.98 8.21
N ALA A 518 -10.04 28.63 8.24
CA ALA A 518 -9.40 29.00 9.50
C ALA A 518 -10.22 30.12 10.15
N ALA A 519 -10.38 30.05 11.47
CA ALA A 519 -11.08 31.04 12.26
C ALA A 519 -10.22 32.28 12.53
#